data_69a17322b710eb424848eb9c3ee258da
#
_entry.id   69a17322b710eb424848eb9c3ee258da
#
_cell.length_a   1.000
_cell.length_b   1.000
_cell.length_c   1.000
_cell.angle_alpha   90.00
_cell.angle_beta   90.00
_cell.angle_gamma   90.00
#
_symmetry.space_group_name_H-M   'P 1'
#
loop_
_entity.id
_entity.type
_entity.pdbx_description
1 polymer ?
#
loop_
_entity_poly.entity_id
_entity_poly.type
_entity_poly.pdbx_seq_one_letter_code
_entity_poly.pdbx_strand_id
1 'polypeptide(L)'
;FLEFHKQKGAEFSVAVMEVPWEDASRFGLMVADEDDKITEFQEKPKEPKSNLASMGIYIFNWDILKKYLIEDEADPNSENDFGNNIIPNLLRDGRKMYAYHFNGYWKDVGTIPSLWEANMEVLDPEHSGINLFDENWKIYSRNSGMTGHRIGENAVLDNCLITDGCNIKGTVRHSILFSGVTVEEGAIVEDAVVMGHSMIKAGAVVRHCIIAENATIEEDAVVGAKPKGEGIGEVATIAADVTIGKGAKIGPSAMIYEDVKEGEEQC
;
A
#
# COMPACT_ATOMS: atom_id res chain seq x y z
N PHE A 1 -22.43 4.93 -0.23
CA PHE A 1 -22.46 3.49 -0.02
C PHE A 1 -23.57 3.09 0.97
N LEU A 2 -23.65 3.66 2.19
CA LEU A 2 -24.69 3.34 3.16
C LEU A 2 -26.11 3.61 2.64
N GLU A 3 -26.33 4.71 1.92
CA GLU A 3 -27.64 5.02 1.33
C GLU A 3 -28.05 3.99 0.25
N PHE A 4 -27.10 3.54 -0.57
CA PHE A 4 -27.30 2.44 -1.53
C PHE A 4 -27.76 1.16 -0.81
N HIS A 5 -27.05 0.76 0.26
CA HIS A 5 -27.39 -0.41 1.06
C HIS A 5 -28.84 -0.35 1.58
N LYS A 6 -29.26 0.81 2.11
CA LYS A 6 -30.63 1.03 2.59
C LYS A 6 -31.67 1.00 1.45
N GLN A 7 -31.38 1.67 0.32
CA GLN A 7 -32.29 1.72 -0.83
C GLN A 7 -32.55 0.34 -1.45
N LYS A 8 -31.50 -0.48 -1.56
CA LYS A 8 -31.63 -1.87 -2.05
C LYS A 8 -32.28 -2.80 -1.01
N GLY A 9 -32.50 -2.36 0.23
CA GLY A 9 -32.92 -3.23 1.33
C GLY A 9 -31.99 -4.42 1.52
N ALA A 10 -30.69 -4.17 1.35
CA ALA A 10 -29.65 -5.17 1.40
C ALA A 10 -29.44 -5.73 2.82
N GLU A 11 -29.00 -6.97 2.91
CA GLU A 11 -28.49 -7.60 4.13
C GLU A 11 -26.95 -7.56 4.15
N PHE A 12 -26.36 -7.55 2.94
CA PHE A 12 -24.93 -7.38 2.67
C PHE A 12 -24.74 -6.50 1.44
N SER A 13 -23.80 -5.60 1.50
CA SER A 13 -23.31 -4.87 0.32
C SER A 13 -21.80 -4.80 0.34
N VAL A 14 -21.18 -4.95 -0.82
CA VAL A 14 -19.75 -4.84 -1.01
C VAL A 14 -19.44 -3.73 -2.00
N ALA A 15 -18.44 -2.92 -1.70
CA ALA A 15 -17.89 -1.99 -2.68
C ALA A 15 -17.06 -2.77 -3.70
N VAL A 16 -17.30 -2.52 -4.98
CA VAL A 16 -16.60 -3.15 -6.10
C VAL A 16 -16.03 -2.10 -7.04
N MET A 17 -14.96 -2.45 -7.74
CA MET A 17 -14.37 -1.66 -8.79
C MET A 17 -14.08 -2.55 -10.01
N GLU A 18 -14.27 -2.01 -11.20
CA GLU A 18 -13.82 -2.68 -12.41
C GLU A 18 -12.30 -2.61 -12.52
N VAL A 19 -11.66 -3.77 -12.64
CA VAL A 19 -10.22 -3.90 -12.84
C VAL A 19 -9.94 -4.40 -14.27
N PRO A 20 -8.72 -4.19 -14.81
CA PRO A 20 -8.32 -4.81 -16.06
C PRO A 20 -8.50 -6.34 -15.99
N TRP A 21 -8.98 -6.95 -17.08
CA TRP A 21 -9.25 -8.38 -17.13
C TRP A 21 -8.01 -9.24 -16.83
N GLU A 22 -6.83 -8.75 -17.20
CA GLU A 22 -5.53 -9.39 -16.91
C GLU A 22 -5.22 -9.49 -15.41
N ASP A 23 -5.71 -8.53 -14.61
CA ASP A 23 -5.54 -8.50 -13.17
C ASP A 23 -6.66 -9.19 -12.39
N ALA A 24 -7.80 -9.46 -13.04
CA ALA A 24 -9.00 -9.94 -12.38
C ALA A 24 -8.76 -11.21 -11.53
N SER A 25 -7.91 -12.13 -11.98
CA SER A 25 -7.59 -13.37 -11.26
C SER A 25 -6.88 -13.17 -9.92
N ARG A 26 -6.46 -11.95 -9.60
CA ARG A 26 -5.80 -11.62 -8.32
C ARG A 26 -6.79 -11.31 -7.21
N PHE A 27 -8.06 -11.08 -7.54
CA PHE A 27 -9.09 -10.56 -6.64
C PHE A 27 -10.23 -11.54 -6.41
N GLY A 28 -10.95 -11.35 -5.31
CA GLY A 28 -12.30 -11.86 -5.16
C GLY A 28 -13.25 -11.09 -6.09
N LEU A 29 -13.93 -11.78 -6.98
CA LEU A 29 -14.76 -11.17 -8.03
C LEU A 29 -16.24 -11.37 -7.76
N MET A 30 -17.02 -10.32 -7.91
CA MET A 30 -18.48 -10.36 -7.84
C MET A 30 -19.06 -10.47 -9.24
N VAL A 31 -20.02 -11.39 -9.43
CA VAL A 31 -20.91 -11.42 -10.60
C VAL A 31 -22.24 -10.86 -10.16
N ALA A 32 -22.67 -9.77 -10.76
CA ALA A 32 -23.94 -9.11 -10.44
C ALA A 32 -24.86 -9.04 -11.65
N ASP A 33 -26.17 -8.98 -11.40
CA ASP A 33 -27.18 -8.74 -12.43
C ASP A 33 -27.35 -7.23 -12.71
N GLU A 34 -28.32 -6.90 -13.58
CA GLU A 34 -28.62 -5.51 -14.00
C GLU A 34 -29.10 -4.61 -12.83
N ASP A 35 -29.54 -5.18 -11.73
CA ASP A 35 -29.97 -4.50 -10.51
C ASP A 35 -28.87 -4.44 -9.44
N ASP A 36 -27.64 -4.75 -9.80
CA ASP A 36 -26.47 -4.86 -8.91
C ASP A 36 -26.57 -6.00 -7.87
N LYS A 37 -27.54 -6.91 -8.01
CA LYS A 37 -27.67 -8.05 -7.10
C LYS A 37 -26.61 -9.08 -7.40
N ILE A 38 -25.85 -9.47 -6.38
CA ILE A 38 -24.79 -10.46 -6.51
C ILE A 38 -25.39 -11.84 -6.71
N THR A 39 -25.01 -12.49 -7.80
CA THR A 39 -25.48 -13.82 -8.20
C THR A 39 -24.42 -14.90 -8.04
N GLU A 40 -23.11 -14.50 -8.11
CA GLU A 40 -21.99 -15.42 -7.92
C GLU A 40 -20.80 -14.64 -7.31
N PHE A 41 -19.97 -15.35 -6.57
CA PHE A 41 -18.67 -14.88 -6.08
C PHE A 41 -17.58 -15.89 -6.47
N GLN A 42 -16.43 -15.38 -6.90
CA GLN A 42 -15.27 -16.18 -7.27
C GLN A 42 -14.03 -15.67 -6.54
N GLU A 43 -13.46 -16.47 -5.66
CA GLU A 43 -12.20 -16.11 -4.98
C GLU A 43 -11.01 -16.45 -5.88
N LYS A 44 -10.29 -15.44 -6.35
CA LYS A 44 -9.07 -15.53 -7.18
C LYS A 44 -9.15 -16.60 -8.29
N PRO A 45 -10.16 -16.53 -9.17
CA PRO A 45 -10.41 -17.58 -10.15
C PRO A 45 -9.35 -17.59 -11.25
N LYS A 46 -9.00 -18.78 -11.75
CA LYS A 46 -8.14 -18.92 -12.92
C LYS A 46 -8.80 -18.44 -14.22
N GLU A 47 -10.11 -18.55 -14.29
CA GLU A 47 -10.96 -18.12 -15.41
C GLU A 47 -12.04 -17.17 -14.88
N PRO A 48 -11.77 -15.86 -14.86
CA PRO A 48 -12.70 -14.87 -14.35
C PRO A 48 -13.97 -14.78 -15.20
N LYS A 49 -15.16 -14.78 -14.55
CA LYS A 49 -16.45 -14.51 -15.20
C LYS A 49 -16.85 -13.04 -15.14
N SER A 50 -16.16 -12.26 -14.33
CA SER A 50 -16.38 -10.84 -14.11
C SER A 50 -15.05 -10.16 -13.84
N ASN A 51 -14.99 -8.85 -14.03
CA ASN A 51 -13.87 -8.01 -13.60
C ASN A 51 -14.26 -7.03 -12.48
N LEU A 52 -15.41 -7.28 -11.82
CA LEU A 52 -15.84 -6.52 -10.64
C LEU A 52 -15.09 -7.02 -9.40
N ALA A 53 -13.95 -6.42 -9.11
CA ALA A 53 -13.13 -6.77 -7.96
C ALA A 53 -13.77 -6.27 -6.65
N SER A 54 -13.85 -7.14 -5.66
CA SER A 54 -14.19 -6.77 -4.29
C SER A 54 -13.10 -5.88 -3.71
N MET A 55 -13.49 -4.72 -3.20
CA MET A 55 -12.55 -3.82 -2.51
C MET A 55 -12.28 -4.25 -1.06
N GLY A 56 -12.88 -5.33 -0.57
CA GLY A 56 -12.79 -5.74 0.83
C GLY A 56 -13.53 -4.80 1.79
N ILE A 57 -14.40 -3.94 1.27
CA ILE A 57 -15.17 -2.96 2.07
C ILE A 57 -16.63 -3.36 2.03
N TYR A 58 -17.18 -3.68 3.21
CA TYR A 58 -18.49 -4.28 3.35
C TYR A 58 -19.42 -3.46 4.25
N ILE A 59 -20.73 -3.51 3.95
CA ILE A 59 -21.79 -3.11 4.87
C ILE A 59 -22.69 -4.33 5.11
N PHE A 60 -22.92 -4.64 6.38
CA PHE A 60 -23.82 -5.72 6.82
C PHE A 60 -24.90 -5.20 7.74
N ASN A 61 -26.07 -5.82 7.70
CA ASN A 61 -26.97 -5.79 8.83
C ASN A 61 -26.37 -6.58 9.99
N TRP A 62 -26.23 -5.95 11.16
CA TRP A 62 -25.49 -6.52 12.29
C TRP A 62 -25.97 -7.90 12.73
N ASP A 63 -27.30 -8.11 12.79
CA ASP A 63 -27.87 -9.40 13.20
C ASP A 63 -27.48 -10.54 12.24
N ILE A 64 -27.38 -10.20 10.94
CA ILE A 64 -26.95 -11.15 9.90
C ILE A 64 -25.46 -11.46 10.08
N LEU A 65 -24.61 -10.44 10.13
CA LEU A 65 -23.17 -10.63 10.30
C LEU A 65 -22.86 -11.44 11.56
N LYS A 66 -23.44 -11.04 12.70
CA LYS A 66 -23.23 -11.72 13.99
C LYS A 66 -23.57 -13.21 13.90
N LYS A 67 -24.69 -13.56 13.27
CA LYS A 67 -25.10 -14.94 13.11
C LYS A 67 -24.05 -15.75 12.34
N TYR A 68 -23.64 -15.26 11.16
CA TYR A 68 -22.71 -15.98 10.31
C TYR A 68 -21.32 -16.09 10.93
N LEU A 69 -20.84 -15.06 11.64
CA LEU A 69 -19.54 -15.12 12.33
C LEU A 69 -19.53 -16.16 13.46
N ILE A 70 -20.63 -16.29 14.24
CA ILE A 70 -20.74 -17.28 15.31
C ILE A 70 -20.82 -18.70 14.72
N GLU A 71 -21.57 -18.88 13.62
CA GLU A 71 -21.70 -20.19 12.96
C GLU A 71 -20.38 -20.61 12.31
N ASP A 72 -19.65 -19.66 11.73
CA ASP A 72 -18.35 -19.87 11.08
C ASP A 72 -17.26 -20.23 12.09
N GLU A 73 -17.17 -19.52 13.21
CA GLU A 73 -16.24 -19.82 14.32
C GLU A 73 -16.47 -21.20 14.92
N ALA A 74 -17.71 -21.69 14.91
CA ALA A 74 -18.06 -23.01 15.41
C ALA A 74 -17.74 -24.16 14.42
N ASP A 75 -17.47 -23.86 13.16
CA ASP A 75 -17.11 -24.85 12.13
C ASP A 75 -15.60 -25.12 12.14
N PRO A 76 -15.15 -26.31 12.55
CA PRO A 76 -13.73 -26.65 12.59
C PRO A 76 -13.06 -26.73 11.21
N ASN A 77 -13.84 -26.69 10.11
CA ASN A 77 -13.33 -26.69 8.74
C ASN A 77 -13.31 -25.29 8.13
N SER A 78 -13.78 -24.27 8.85
CA SER A 78 -13.72 -22.89 8.37
C SER A 78 -12.30 -22.35 8.44
N GLU A 79 -11.98 -21.51 7.45
CA GLU A 79 -10.74 -20.73 7.41
C GLU A 79 -10.91 -19.38 8.13
N ASN A 80 -12.11 -19.08 8.66
CA ASN A 80 -12.49 -17.81 9.26
C ASN A 80 -12.24 -16.62 8.31
N ASP A 81 -12.59 -16.81 7.04
CA ASP A 81 -12.35 -15.85 5.96
C ASP A 81 -13.66 -15.41 5.30
N PHE A 82 -13.76 -14.11 4.98
CA PHE A 82 -14.96 -13.58 4.33
C PHE A 82 -15.17 -14.13 2.93
N GLY A 83 -14.11 -14.25 2.12
CA GLY A 83 -14.17 -14.73 0.75
C GLY A 83 -14.42 -16.23 0.68
N ASN A 84 -13.73 -17.02 1.51
CA ASN A 84 -13.82 -18.48 1.47
C ASN A 84 -15.03 -19.05 2.23
N ASN A 85 -15.54 -18.32 3.23
CA ASN A 85 -16.58 -18.87 4.13
C ASN A 85 -17.84 -17.99 4.17
N ILE A 86 -17.75 -16.74 4.62
CA ILE A 86 -18.93 -15.92 4.92
C ILE A 86 -19.72 -15.57 3.66
N ILE A 87 -19.08 -15.05 2.61
CA ILE A 87 -19.76 -14.64 1.36
C ILE A 87 -20.39 -15.84 0.65
N PRO A 88 -19.70 -16.98 0.46
CA PRO A 88 -20.31 -18.18 -0.10
C PRO A 88 -21.52 -18.69 0.71
N ASN A 89 -21.46 -18.65 2.04
CA ASN A 89 -22.55 -19.07 2.90
C ASN A 89 -23.77 -18.15 2.76
N LEU A 90 -23.55 -16.83 2.70
CA LEU A 90 -24.62 -15.85 2.44
C LEU A 90 -25.30 -16.08 1.07
N LEU A 91 -24.50 -16.34 0.03
CA LEU A 91 -25.01 -16.66 -1.32
C LEU A 91 -25.83 -17.94 -1.32
N ARG A 92 -25.32 -19.03 -0.74
CA ARG A 92 -26.00 -20.31 -0.62
C ARG A 92 -27.36 -20.17 0.08
N ASP A 93 -27.43 -19.33 1.10
CA ASP A 93 -28.65 -19.10 1.89
C ASP A 93 -29.60 -18.08 1.23
N GLY A 94 -29.28 -17.60 0.03
CA GLY A 94 -30.11 -16.69 -0.75
C GLY A 94 -30.29 -15.30 -0.14
N ARG A 95 -29.29 -14.80 0.60
CA ARG A 95 -29.33 -13.48 1.23
C ARG A 95 -29.38 -12.36 0.19
N LYS A 96 -29.89 -11.20 0.60
CA LYS A 96 -29.96 -10.00 -0.25
C LYS A 96 -28.61 -9.31 -0.28
N MET A 97 -27.84 -9.65 -1.32
CA MET A 97 -26.45 -9.20 -1.49
C MET A 97 -26.34 -8.30 -2.72
N TYR A 98 -25.67 -7.15 -2.59
CA TYR A 98 -25.55 -6.17 -3.67
C TYR A 98 -24.12 -5.63 -3.80
N ALA A 99 -23.73 -5.37 -5.06
CA ALA A 99 -22.46 -4.77 -5.43
C ALA A 99 -22.63 -3.25 -5.60
N TYR A 100 -21.89 -2.47 -4.82
CA TYR A 100 -21.84 -1.01 -4.95
C TYR A 100 -20.67 -0.62 -5.82
N HIS A 101 -20.92 -0.08 -7.01
CA HIS A 101 -19.88 0.41 -7.91
C HIS A 101 -19.24 1.67 -7.34
N PHE A 102 -17.99 1.55 -6.90
CA PHE A 102 -17.21 2.66 -6.41
C PHE A 102 -16.53 3.39 -7.57
N ASN A 103 -16.63 4.71 -7.56
CA ASN A 103 -15.93 5.59 -8.49
C ASN A 103 -14.98 6.48 -7.70
N GLY A 104 -13.69 6.28 -7.87
CA GLY A 104 -12.65 7.05 -7.18
C GLY A 104 -11.33 6.29 -7.14
N TYR A 105 -10.37 6.85 -6.44
CA TYR A 105 -9.09 6.19 -6.25
C TYR A 105 -9.23 4.99 -5.28
N TRP A 106 -8.79 3.84 -5.71
CA TRP A 106 -8.62 2.65 -4.89
C TRP A 106 -7.41 1.86 -5.38
N LYS A 107 -6.58 1.38 -4.46
CA LYS A 107 -5.41 0.56 -4.76
C LYS A 107 -5.27 -0.54 -3.73
N ASP A 108 -5.12 -1.78 -4.22
CA ASP A 108 -4.68 -2.89 -3.38
C ASP A 108 -3.16 -2.84 -3.21
N VAL A 109 -2.71 -2.75 -1.96
CA VAL A 109 -1.29 -2.67 -1.59
C VAL A 109 -0.76 -4.00 -1.04
N GLY A 110 -1.30 -5.11 -1.49
CA GLY A 110 -0.95 -6.46 -1.05
C GLY A 110 0.45 -6.95 -1.46
N THR A 111 1.21 -6.19 -2.25
CA THR A 111 2.58 -6.50 -2.65
C THR A 111 3.52 -5.32 -2.44
N ILE A 112 4.83 -5.58 -2.30
CA ILE A 112 5.85 -4.53 -2.16
C ILE A 112 5.82 -3.54 -3.33
N PRO A 113 5.79 -3.98 -4.61
CA PRO A 113 5.68 -3.05 -5.72
C PRO A 113 4.42 -2.18 -5.68
N SER A 114 3.25 -2.75 -5.35
CA SER A 114 2.01 -1.97 -5.26
C SER A 114 2.00 -1.01 -4.08
N LEU A 115 2.66 -1.35 -2.96
CA LEU A 115 2.86 -0.42 -1.84
C LEU A 115 3.76 0.76 -2.24
N TRP A 116 4.87 0.48 -2.93
CA TRP A 116 5.75 1.53 -3.45
C TRP A 116 5.00 2.43 -4.44
N GLU A 117 4.31 1.84 -5.41
CA GLU A 117 3.54 2.57 -6.42
C GLU A 117 2.47 3.47 -5.79
N ALA A 118 1.68 2.94 -4.84
CA ALA A 118 0.65 3.72 -4.14
C ALA A 118 1.24 4.95 -3.41
N ASN A 119 2.46 4.84 -2.88
CA ASN A 119 3.16 5.97 -2.31
C ASN A 119 3.61 6.97 -3.39
N MET A 120 4.16 6.51 -4.51
CA MET A 120 4.58 7.40 -5.60
C MET A 120 3.40 8.15 -6.24
N GLU A 121 2.24 7.51 -6.35
CA GLU A 121 1.00 8.13 -6.85
C GLU A 121 0.55 9.34 -6.02
N VAL A 122 0.88 9.40 -4.74
CA VAL A 122 0.63 10.57 -3.87
C VAL A 122 1.41 11.81 -4.33
N LEU A 123 2.54 11.63 -5.02
CA LEU A 123 3.36 12.72 -5.56
C LEU A 123 2.80 13.30 -6.87
N ASP A 124 1.82 12.64 -7.47
CA ASP A 124 1.13 13.07 -8.70
C ASP A 124 -0.39 13.05 -8.53
N PRO A 125 -0.95 13.93 -7.69
CA PRO A 125 -2.39 13.94 -7.40
C PRO A 125 -3.27 14.31 -8.60
N GLU A 126 -2.72 14.98 -9.59
CA GLU A 126 -3.46 15.40 -10.81
C GLU A 126 -3.80 14.20 -11.70
N HIS A 127 -2.93 13.20 -11.80
CA HIS A 127 -3.13 12.01 -12.63
C HIS A 127 -3.63 10.81 -11.82
N SER A 128 -3.17 10.64 -10.59
CA SER A 128 -3.57 9.50 -9.75
C SER A 128 -4.98 9.61 -9.19
N GLY A 129 -5.49 10.84 -9.02
CA GLY A 129 -6.78 11.10 -8.40
C GLY A 129 -6.80 10.97 -6.87
N ILE A 130 -5.65 10.72 -6.23
CA ILE A 130 -5.53 10.77 -4.76
C ILE A 130 -5.13 12.17 -4.29
N ASN A 131 -5.92 12.76 -3.39
CA ASN A 131 -5.62 14.06 -2.79
C ASN A 131 -5.60 13.96 -1.27
N LEU A 132 -4.41 13.94 -0.68
CA LEU A 132 -4.23 13.92 0.78
C LEU A 132 -4.48 15.30 1.43
N PHE A 133 -4.61 16.36 0.63
CA PHE A 133 -4.77 17.75 1.08
C PHE A 133 -6.21 18.26 0.92
N ASP A 134 -7.19 17.37 0.75
CA ASP A 134 -8.60 17.77 0.66
C ASP A 134 -9.09 18.33 1.99
N GLU A 135 -9.37 19.65 2.01
CA GLU A 135 -9.87 20.33 3.20
C GLU A 135 -11.28 19.88 3.62
N ASN A 136 -12.07 19.34 2.69
CA ASN A 136 -13.42 18.86 2.94
C ASN A 136 -13.43 17.42 3.49
N TRP A 137 -12.36 16.67 3.25
CA TRP A 137 -12.20 15.30 3.73
C TRP A 137 -10.82 15.10 4.35
N LYS A 138 -10.63 15.68 5.52
CA LYS A 138 -9.35 15.61 6.23
C LYS A 138 -9.03 14.19 6.67
N ILE A 139 -7.83 13.74 6.31
CA ILE A 139 -7.26 12.49 6.81
C ILE A 139 -6.50 12.78 8.08
N TYR A 140 -6.94 12.19 9.19
CA TYR A 140 -6.29 12.34 10.49
C TYR A 140 -5.34 11.17 10.72
N SER A 141 -4.12 11.49 11.14
CA SER A 141 -3.11 10.53 11.53
C SER A 141 -2.53 10.86 12.90
N ARG A 142 -1.67 9.99 13.42
CA ARG A 142 -0.94 10.26 14.65
C ARG A 142 -0.05 11.48 14.47
N ASN A 143 -0.21 12.47 15.33
CA ASN A 143 0.71 13.61 15.38
C ASN A 143 2.05 13.13 15.96
N SER A 144 3.14 13.30 15.22
CA SER A 144 4.49 12.94 15.66
C SER A 144 4.99 13.79 16.83
N GLY A 145 4.41 14.98 17.03
CA GLY A 145 4.87 15.96 18.00
C GLY A 145 6.24 16.57 17.67
N MET A 146 6.75 16.32 16.46
CA MET A 146 8.02 16.84 15.99
C MET A 146 7.87 18.30 15.52
N THR A 147 9.00 19.00 15.48
CA THR A 147 9.10 20.34 14.88
C THR A 147 9.07 20.24 13.34
N GLY A 148 8.90 21.37 12.65
CA GLY A 148 9.00 21.42 11.20
C GLY A 148 10.35 20.84 10.69
N HIS A 149 10.36 20.40 9.45
CA HIS A 149 11.57 19.89 8.79
C HIS A 149 12.62 21.00 8.59
N ARG A 150 13.89 20.61 8.56
CA ARG A 150 15.03 21.49 8.29
C ARG A 150 15.68 21.12 6.96
N ILE A 151 15.81 22.10 6.07
CA ILE A 151 16.48 21.95 4.77
C ILE A 151 17.83 22.66 4.85
N GLY A 152 18.89 21.93 4.53
CA GLY A 152 20.26 22.46 4.49
C GLY A 152 20.48 23.38 3.28
N GLU A 153 21.49 24.23 3.35
CA GLU A 153 21.80 25.23 2.32
C GLU A 153 22.07 24.61 0.94
N ASN A 154 22.72 23.43 0.90
CA ASN A 154 23.10 22.73 -0.33
C ASN A 154 22.15 21.58 -0.68
N ALA A 155 21.02 21.43 0.03
CA ALA A 155 20.07 20.38 -0.24
C ALA A 155 19.33 20.62 -1.57
N VAL A 156 19.08 19.53 -2.30
CA VAL A 156 18.33 19.56 -3.57
C VAL A 156 17.04 18.76 -3.39
N LEU A 157 15.90 19.40 -3.60
CA LEU A 157 14.58 18.78 -3.50
C LEU A 157 13.85 18.91 -4.84
N ASP A 158 13.26 17.81 -5.29
CA ASP A 158 12.49 17.77 -6.54
C ASP A 158 11.32 16.79 -6.41
N ASN A 159 10.08 17.27 -6.49
CA ASN A 159 8.84 16.50 -6.35
C ASN A 159 8.86 15.51 -5.16
N CYS A 160 8.84 16.04 -3.94
CA CYS A 160 8.94 15.25 -2.70
C CYS A 160 7.83 15.57 -1.72
N LEU A 161 7.37 14.56 -0.99
CA LEU A 161 6.54 14.72 0.19
C LEU A 161 7.42 14.50 1.44
N ILE A 162 7.59 15.55 2.23
CA ILE A 162 8.47 15.54 3.42
C ILE A 162 7.63 15.90 4.63
N THR A 163 7.60 15.03 5.62
CA THR A 163 6.84 15.24 6.85
C THR A 163 7.68 15.88 7.96
N ASP A 164 7.09 16.11 9.15
CA ASP A 164 7.72 16.83 10.25
C ASP A 164 9.00 16.18 10.76
N GLY A 165 9.90 16.99 11.32
CA GLY A 165 11.11 16.54 12.00
C GLY A 165 12.25 16.10 11.08
N CYS A 166 12.07 16.10 9.76
CA CYS A 166 13.11 15.72 8.82
C CYS A 166 14.28 16.72 8.81
N ASN A 167 15.52 16.20 8.64
CA ASN A 167 16.73 17.01 8.49
C ASN A 167 17.44 16.63 7.17
N ILE A 168 17.29 17.48 6.15
CA ILE A 168 17.72 17.17 4.78
C ILE A 168 18.89 18.04 4.41
N LYS A 169 20.05 17.44 4.14
CA LYS A 169 21.27 18.11 3.66
C LYS A 169 21.72 17.58 2.29
N GLY A 170 21.21 16.42 1.87
CA GLY A 170 21.51 15.77 0.60
C GLY A 170 20.51 16.08 -0.50
N THR A 171 20.45 15.21 -1.48
CA THR A 171 19.53 15.27 -2.63
C THR A 171 18.36 14.32 -2.42
N VAL A 172 17.13 14.82 -2.57
CA VAL A 172 15.90 14.01 -2.52
C VAL A 172 15.06 14.32 -3.76
N ARG A 173 14.76 13.30 -4.55
CA ARG A 173 13.95 13.42 -5.77
C ARG A 173 12.85 12.37 -5.83
N HIS A 174 11.65 12.77 -6.22
CA HIS A 174 10.51 11.89 -6.42
C HIS A 174 10.38 10.84 -5.31
N SER A 175 10.35 11.33 -4.05
CA SER A 175 10.45 10.46 -2.87
C SER A 175 9.58 10.95 -1.73
N ILE A 176 9.19 10.03 -0.87
CA ILE A 176 8.43 10.32 0.35
C ILE A 176 9.29 10.06 1.57
N LEU A 177 9.42 11.07 2.43
CA LEU A 177 10.14 10.99 3.70
C LEU A 177 9.18 11.14 4.86
N PHE A 178 9.06 10.11 5.68
CA PHE A 178 8.27 10.12 6.89
C PHE A 178 8.98 10.86 8.03
N SER A 179 8.29 11.05 9.15
CA SER A 179 8.74 11.91 10.23
C SER A 179 10.10 11.54 10.80
N GLY A 180 10.96 12.55 10.99
CA GLY A 180 12.25 12.38 11.63
C GLY A 180 13.37 11.80 10.77
N VAL A 181 13.14 11.62 9.46
CA VAL A 181 14.16 11.12 8.53
C VAL A 181 15.30 12.12 8.41
N THR A 182 16.53 11.61 8.46
CA THR A 182 17.74 12.39 8.21
C THR A 182 18.40 11.95 6.90
N VAL A 183 18.71 12.91 6.03
CA VAL A 183 19.50 12.72 4.81
C VAL A 183 20.75 13.60 4.88
N GLU A 184 21.91 12.99 5.03
CA GLU A 184 23.18 13.70 5.23
C GLU A 184 23.74 14.28 3.93
N GLU A 185 24.80 15.08 4.05
CA GLU A 185 25.43 15.75 2.92
C GLU A 185 26.01 14.74 1.90
N GLY A 186 25.77 14.97 0.62
CA GLY A 186 26.19 14.08 -0.46
C GLY A 186 25.34 12.83 -0.65
N ALA A 187 24.44 12.52 0.28
CA ALA A 187 23.51 11.41 0.11
C ALA A 187 22.45 11.71 -0.99
N ILE A 188 22.00 10.66 -1.69
CA ILE A 188 21.00 10.73 -2.76
C ILE A 188 19.87 9.77 -2.43
N VAL A 189 18.64 10.29 -2.38
CA VAL A 189 17.40 9.54 -2.24
C VAL A 189 16.55 9.82 -3.48
N GLU A 190 16.23 8.79 -4.26
CA GLU A 190 15.54 8.92 -5.54
C GLU A 190 14.53 7.78 -5.71
N ASP A 191 13.29 8.09 -6.11
CA ASP A 191 12.20 7.12 -6.28
C ASP A 191 12.01 6.22 -5.05
N ALA A 192 12.09 6.77 -3.84
CA ALA A 192 12.14 5.99 -2.61
C ALA A 192 11.08 6.40 -1.59
N VAL A 193 10.62 5.43 -0.82
CA VAL A 193 9.82 5.62 0.38
C VAL A 193 10.71 5.38 1.59
N VAL A 194 10.96 6.41 2.40
CA VAL A 194 11.81 6.30 3.60
C VAL A 194 10.94 6.54 4.83
N MET A 195 10.73 5.50 5.62
CA MET A 195 9.87 5.54 6.81
C MET A 195 10.56 6.20 7.99
N GLY A 196 9.78 6.48 9.03
CA GLY A 196 10.16 7.37 10.12
C GLY A 196 11.46 7.05 10.85
N HIS A 197 12.16 8.11 11.26
CA HIS A 197 13.41 8.04 12.03
C HIS A 197 14.59 7.35 11.34
N SER A 198 14.47 7.01 10.06
CA SER A 198 15.54 6.39 9.30
C SER A 198 16.62 7.41 8.96
N MET A 199 17.86 6.93 8.84
CA MET A 199 19.05 7.75 8.65
C MET A 199 19.79 7.34 7.38
N ILE A 200 19.94 8.26 6.43
CA ILE A 200 20.71 8.08 5.20
C ILE A 200 21.99 8.90 5.34
N LYS A 201 23.10 8.21 5.58
CA LYS A 201 24.39 8.81 5.88
C LYS A 201 25.07 9.41 4.66
N ALA A 202 26.15 10.15 4.91
CA ALA A 202 26.89 10.88 3.89
C ALA A 202 27.32 9.98 2.71
N GLY A 203 27.09 10.44 1.47
CA GLY A 203 27.45 9.72 0.25
C GLY A 203 26.61 8.48 -0.08
N ALA A 204 25.74 8.04 0.81
CA ALA A 204 24.87 6.91 0.54
C ALA A 204 23.88 7.18 -0.61
N VAL A 205 23.56 6.14 -1.39
CA VAL A 205 22.66 6.23 -2.54
C VAL A 205 21.51 5.25 -2.38
N VAL A 206 20.30 5.77 -2.29
CA VAL A 206 19.07 5.02 -2.07
C VAL A 206 18.17 5.27 -3.26
N ARG A 207 17.83 4.22 -4.02
CA ARG A 207 17.04 4.33 -5.25
C ARG A 207 15.99 3.22 -5.38
N HIS A 208 14.80 3.60 -5.79
CA HIS A 208 13.71 2.66 -6.13
C HIS A 208 13.52 1.58 -5.07
N CYS A 209 13.24 2.02 -3.84
CA CYS A 209 13.18 1.13 -2.69
C CYS A 209 12.24 1.63 -1.60
N ILE A 210 11.99 0.76 -0.64
CA ILE A 210 11.30 1.08 0.62
C ILE A 210 12.29 0.83 1.76
N ILE A 211 12.54 1.87 2.55
CA ILE A 211 13.33 1.80 3.79
C ILE A 211 12.34 1.89 4.95
N ALA A 212 12.24 0.85 5.77
CA ALA A 212 11.33 0.83 6.91
C ALA A 212 11.86 1.68 8.08
N GLU A 213 11.10 1.76 9.16
CA GLU A 213 11.36 2.66 10.29
C GLU A 213 12.68 2.37 11.01
N ASN A 214 13.33 3.43 11.51
CA ASN A 214 14.58 3.37 12.30
C ASN A 214 15.78 2.71 11.57
N ALA A 215 15.70 2.48 10.27
CA ALA A 215 16.79 1.88 9.52
C ALA A 215 17.94 2.89 9.32
N THR A 216 19.17 2.39 9.30
CA THR A 216 20.36 3.21 9.05
C THR A 216 21.07 2.72 7.79
N ILE A 217 21.22 3.60 6.81
CA ILE A 217 22.03 3.36 5.62
C ILE A 217 23.35 4.11 5.83
N GLU A 218 24.41 3.36 6.10
CA GLU A 218 25.71 3.92 6.43
C GLU A 218 26.39 4.60 5.24
N GLU A 219 27.51 5.29 5.49
CA GLU A 219 28.24 6.08 4.52
C GLU A 219 28.58 5.28 3.25
N ASP A 220 28.42 5.91 2.08
CA ASP A 220 28.72 5.35 0.76
C ASP A 220 28.01 4.03 0.41
N ALA A 221 27.06 3.57 1.23
CA ALA A 221 26.26 2.39 0.92
C ALA A 221 25.30 2.67 -0.24
N VAL A 222 24.99 1.63 -1.02
CA VAL A 222 24.07 1.71 -2.17
C VAL A 222 22.92 0.74 -1.97
N VAL A 223 21.69 1.24 -2.01
CA VAL A 223 20.46 0.43 -1.86
C VAL A 223 19.57 0.60 -3.09
N GLY A 224 19.25 -0.51 -3.73
CA GLY A 224 18.39 -0.54 -4.89
C GLY A 224 19.01 0.03 -6.17
N ALA A 225 18.27 0.04 -7.24
CA ALA A 225 18.70 0.57 -8.54
C ALA A 225 17.48 1.03 -9.36
N LYS A 226 17.72 1.91 -10.33
CA LYS A 226 16.66 2.27 -11.29
C LYS A 226 16.18 1.04 -12.07
N PRO A 227 14.87 0.88 -12.30
CA PRO A 227 14.33 -0.20 -13.11
C PRO A 227 14.97 -0.24 -14.51
N LYS A 228 15.19 -1.44 -15.03
CA LYS A 228 15.68 -1.67 -16.39
C LYS A 228 14.49 -2.00 -17.30
N GLY A 229 13.74 -1.02 -17.76
CA GLY A 229 12.61 -1.24 -18.65
C GLY A 229 11.36 -0.46 -18.26
N GLU A 230 10.24 -0.81 -18.90
CA GLU A 230 8.92 -0.22 -18.60
C GLU A 230 8.29 -0.94 -17.39
N GLY A 231 7.49 -0.19 -16.60
CA GLY A 231 6.82 -0.68 -15.40
C GLY A 231 7.57 -0.41 -14.10
N ILE A 232 6.96 -0.83 -12.99
CA ILE A 232 7.48 -0.56 -11.63
C ILE A 232 8.84 -1.25 -11.41
N GLY A 233 8.99 -2.45 -11.96
CA GLY A 233 10.20 -3.27 -11.74
C GLY A 233 10.30 -3.83 -10.31
N GLU A 234 11.51 -4.22 -9.95
CA GLU A 234 11.83 -4.82 -8.65
C GLU A 234 12.18 -3.71 -7.64
N VAL A 235 11.54 -3.76 -6.47
CA VAL A 235 11.68 -2.77 -5.40
C VAL A 235 12.49 -3.37 -4.25
N ALA A 236 13.66 -2.80 -3.96
CA ALA A 236 14.46 -3.19 -2.81
C ALA A 236 13.76 -2.81 -1.50
N THR A 237 13.90 -3.63 -0.47
CA THR A 237 13.25 -3.38 0.82
C THR A 237 14.21 -3.62 1.98
N ILE A 238 14.31 -2.64 2.87
CA ILE A 238 15.07 -2.74 4.12
C ILE A 238 14.07 -2.75 5.28
N ALA A 239 14.15 -3.77 6.13
CA ALA A 239 13.28 -3.90 7.29
C ALA A 239 13.57 -2.85 8.37
N ALA A 240 12.65 -2.74 9.32
CA ALA A 240 12.80 -1.81 10.45
C ALA A 240 14.00 -2.20 11.33
N ASP A 241 14.62 -1.17 11.93
CA ASP A 241 15.76 -1.29 12.85
C ASP A 241 17.03 -1.93 12.25
N VAL A 242 17.11 -2.07 10.91
CA VAL A 242 18.23 -2.68 10.19
C VAL A 242 19.29 -1.62 9.85
N THR A 243 20.57 -2.00 9.97
CA THR A 243 21.71 -1.22 9.54
C THR A 243 22.36 -1.82 8.29
N ILE A 244 22.44 -1.03 7.22
CA ILE A 244 23.24 -1.35 6.03
C ILE A 244 24.61 -0.73 6.20
N GLY A 245 25.64 -1.57 6.33
CA GLY A 245 27.00 -1.17 6.64
C GLY A 245 27.64 -0.29 5.56
N LYS A 246 28.69 0.44 5.97
CA LYS A 246 29.41 1.37 5.11
C LYS A 246 29.86 0.71 3.80
N GLY A 247 29.56 1.36 2.66
CA GLY A 247 29.94 0.89 1.34
C GLY A 247 29.28 -0.42 0.89
N ALA A 248 28.34 -0.97 1.67
CA ALA A 248 27.58 -2.17 1.29
C ALA A 248 26.70 -1.89 0.07
N LYS A 249 26.38 -2.94 -0.70
CA LYS A 249 25.54 -2.82 -1.90
C LYS A 249 24.38 -3.80 -1.85
N ILE A 250 23.19 -3.25 -1.92
CA ILE A 250 21.93 -3.99 -1.90
C ILE A 250 21.29 -3.92 -3.30
N GLY A 251 21.05 -5.07 -3.89
CA GLY A 251 20.45 -5.20 -5.24
C GLY A 251 18.97 -4.77 -5.29
N PRO A 252 18.43 -4.62 -6.51
CA PRO A 252 17.10 -4.01 -6.73
C PRO A 252 15.92 -4.85 -6.23
N SER A 253 16.07 -6.17 -6.08
CA SER A 253 15.02 -7.07 -5.59
C SER A 253 15.24 -7.59 -4.17
N ALA A 254 16.32 -7.15 -3.53
CA ALA A 254 16.71 -7.67 -2.23
C ALA A 254 15.73 -7.25 -1.13
N MET A 255 15.38 -8.19 -0.26
CA MET A 255 14.61 -7.98 0.95
C MET A 255 15.50 -8.24 2.16
N ILE A 256 15.92 -7.19 2.84
CA ILE A 256 16.90 -7.25 3.92
C ILE A 256 16.21 -7.15 5.27
N TYR A 257 16.36 -8.18 6.10
CA TYR A 257 15.72 -8.30 7.41
C TYR A 257 16.71 -8.24 8.59
N GLU A 258 18.01 -8.29 8.31
CA GLU A 258 19.09 -8.27 9.30
C GLU A 258 20.20 -7.31 8.86
N ASP A 259 21.04 -6.91 9.79
CA ASP A 259 22.16 -6.00 9.53
C ASP A 259 23.11 -6.57 8.47
N VAL A 260 23.51 -5.70 7.54
CA VAL A 260 24.48 -6.02 6.48
C VAL A 260 25.83 -5.38 6.84
N LYS A 261 26.91 -6.16 6.75
CA LYS A 261 28.24 -5.69 7.15
C LYS A 261 28.84 -4.71 6.14
N GLU A 262 29.84 -3.99 6.58
CA GLU A 262 30.64 -3.07 5.73
C GLU A 262 31.16 -3.77 4.48
N GLY A 263 30.93 -3.15 3.30
CA GLY A 263 31.38 -3.63 2.00
C GLY A 263 30.71 -4.91 1.48
N GLU A 264 29.72 -5.45 2.18
CA GLU A 264 29.00 -6.65 1.75
C GLU A 264 28.06 -6.34 0.58
N GLU A 265 27.89 -7.32 -0.32
CA GLU A 265 26.96 -7.24 -1.45
C GLU A 265 25.85 -8.29 -1.28
N GLN A 266 24.57 -7.85 -1.37
CA GLN A 266 23.39 -8.70 -1.33
C GLN A 266 22.48 -8.39 -2.52
N CYS A 267 22.06 -9.44 -3.25
CA CYS A 267 21.25 -9.35 -4.48
C CYS A 267 19.86 -9.93 -4.26
#